data_7f1f7b0430075ba52105ac46874acfb4
#
_entry.id   7f1f7b0430075ba52105ac46874acfb4
#
_cell.length_a   1.000
_cell.length_b   1.000
_cell.length_c   1.000
_cell.angle_alpha   90.00
_cell.angle_beta   90.00
_cell.angle_gamma   90.00
#
_symmetry.space_group_name_H-M   'P 1'
#
loop_
_entity.id
_entity.type
_entity.pdbx_description
1 polymer ?
#
loop_
_entity_poly.entity_id
_entity_poly.type
_entity_poly.pdbx_seq_one_letter_code
_entity_poly.pdbx_strand_id
1 'polypeptide(L)'
;MAWDEWEQLKAEAAERLGSRMRLNGVGGSPGGPAVLKTDAAAKAGAIRALNEAIRPRTGALGGEADEETDTAEREFAEWATGVGLRAAHGEWRKQVESLKRRLEADEAALSTARKDLRHTDVEVMGRLSAIPQPAPFDDEHRV
;
A
#
# COMPACT_ATOMS: atom_id res chain seq x y z
N MET A 1 12.66 -16.12 -29.71
CA MET A 1 12.90 -16.83 -28.45
C MET A 1 12.82 -15.90 -27.23
N ALA A 2 13.51 -14.78 -27.14
CA ALA A 2 13.46 -13.89 -25.96
C ALA A 2 12.08 -13.23 -25.69
N TRP A 3 11.26 -13.03 -26.70
CA TRP A 3 9.92 -12.42 -26.54
C TRP A 3 8.90 -13.39 -25.93
N ASP A 4 8.98 -14.67 -26.25
CA ASP A 4 8.07 -15.69 -25.71
C ASP A 4 8.33 -15.93 -24.22
N GLU A 5 9.59 -15.92 -23.80
CA GLU A 5 9.99 -15.98 -22.37
C GLU A 5 9.50 -14.76 -21.58
N TRP A 6 9.58 -13.57 -22.18
CA TRP A 6 9.07 -12.35 -21.56
C TRP A 6 7.56 -12.36 -21.39
N GLU A 7 6.80 -12.82 -22.40
CA GLU A 7 5.35 -12.97 -22.29
C GLU A 7 4.97 -14.03 -21.25
N GLN A 8 5.72 -15.12 -21.13
CA GLN A 8 5.52 -16.14 -20.10
C GLN A 8 5.78 -15.60 -18.69
N LEU A 9 6.86 -14.86 -18.49
CA LEU A 9 7.17 -14.21 -17.23
C LEU A 9 6.13 -13.16 -16.82
N LYS A 10 5.59 -12.40 -17.78
CA LYS A 10 4.48 -11.47 -17.52
C LYS A 10 3.21 -12.20 -17.12
N ALA A 11 2.87 -13.30 -17.79
CA ALA A 11 1.71 -14.11 -17.46
C ALA A 11 1.81 -14.73 -16.05
N GLU A 12 2.97 -15.30 -15.69
CA GLU A 12 3.24 -15.80 -14.35
C GLU A 12 3.19 -14.70 -13.28
N ALA A 13 3.74 -13.54 -13.57
CA ALA A 13 3.68 -12.39 -12.66
C ALA A 13 2.24 -11.89 -12.47
N ALA A 14 1.45 -11.86 -13.53
CA ALA A 14 0.03 -11.50 -13.48
C ALA A 14 -0.80 -12.52 -12.67
N GLU A 15 -0.54 -13.82 -12.81
CA GLU A 15 -1.16 -14.86 -11.99
C GLU A 15 -0.78 -14.74 -10.50
N ARG A 16 0.50 -14.53 -10.21
CA ARG A 16 0.98 -14.31 -8.83
C ARG A 16 0.41 -13.03 -8.20
N LEU A 17 0.26 -11.97 -8.98
CA LEU A 17 -0.36 -10.72 -8.53
C LEU A 17 -1.88 -10.84 -8.44
N GLY A 18 -2.53 -11.52 -9.36
CA GLY A 18 -3.98 -11.79 -9.34
C GLY A 18 -4.42 -12.61 -8.14
N SER A 19 -3.58 -13.55 -7.68
CA SER A 19 -3.84 -14.32 -6.46
C SER A 19 -3.60 -13.53 -5.15
N ARG A 20 -2.78 -12.46 -5.19
CA ARG A 20 -2.46 -11.62 -4.02
C ARG A 20 -3.27 -10.33 -3.94
N MET A 21 -3.76 -9.79 -5.07
CA MET A 21 -4.64 -8.63 -5.10
C MET A 21 -6.11 -9.01 -5.07
N ARG A 22 -6.53 -9.84 -4.13
CA ARG A 22 -7.90 -9.77 -3.62
C ARG A 22 -7.98 -8.64 -2.60
N LEU A 23 -7.81 -7.43 -3.06
CA LEU A 23 -8.30 -6.27 -2.35
C LEU A 23 -9.83 -6.43 -2.30
N ASN A 24 -10.40 -6.65 -1.13
CA ASN A 24 -11.84 -6.85 -0.89
C ASN A 24 -12.50 -8.09 -1.54
N GLY A 25 -11.83 -9.20 -1.63
CA GLY A 25 -12.51 -10.48 -1.71
C GLY A 25 -13.11 -10.79 -0.34
N VAL A 26 -14.32 -10.33 -0.05
CA VAL A 26 -15.12 -10.87 1.04
C VAL A 26 -15.25 -12.37 0.75
N GLY A 27 -14.53 -13.19 1.51
CA GLY A 27 -14.73 -14.63 1.56
C GLY A 27 -16.05 -14.91 2.27
N GLY A 28 -17.15 -14.47 1.67
CA GLY A 28 -18.50 -14.74 2.11
C GLY A 28 -19.17 -15.64 1.11
N SER A 29 -19.84 -16.67 1.58
CA SER A 29 -20.81 -17.46 0.80
C SER A 29 -21.73 -16.51 0.00
N PRO A 30 -22.12 -16.85 -1.22
CA PRO A 30 -23.04 -16.05 -2.00
C PRO A 30 -24.37 -15.97 -1.23
N GLY A 31 -24.70 -14.79 -0.67
CA GLY A 31 -25.97 -14.52 0.00
C GLY A 31 -25.90 -13.99 1.43
N GLY A 32 -24.70 -13.85 2.04
CA GLY A 32 -24.57 -13.23 3.36
C GLY A 32 -24.37 -11.70 3.28
N PRO A 33 -24.75 -10.92 4.33
CA PRO A 33 -24.47 -9.50 4.37
C PRO A 33 -22.95 -9.28 4.28
N ALA A 34 -22.51 -8.39 3.38
CA ALA A 34 -21.11 -8.05 3.20
C ALA A 34 -20.57 -7.38 4.48
N VAL A 35 -19.87 -8.12 5.32
CA VAL A 35 -19.22 -7.58 6.50
C VAL A 35 -17.85 -7.07 6.12
N LEU A 36 -17.65 -5.76 6.12
CA LEU A 36 -16.34 -5.13 5.92
C LEU A 36 -15.50 -5.37 7.19
N LYS A 37 -14.66 -6.41 7.19
CA LYS A 37 -13.68 -6.62 8.26
C LYS A 37 -12.45 -5.76 8.01
N THR A 38 -12.24 -4.75 8.84
CA THR A 38 -11.00 -3.97 8.83
C THR A 38 -10.09 -4.46 9.95
N ASP A 39 -8.91 -4.96 9.60
CA ASP A 39 -7.91 -5.38 10.58
C ASP A 39 -7.02 -4.19 10.96
N ALA A 40 -7.17 -3.71 12.20
CA ALA A 40 -6.39 -2.60 12.73
C ALA A 40 -4.89 -2.94 12.87
N ALA A 41 -4.57 -4.21 13.13
CA ALA A 41 -3.18 -4.68 13.24
C ALA A 41 -2.52 -4.74 11.85
N ALA A 42 -3.23 -5.21 10.83
CA ALA A 42 -2.74 -5.21 9.46
C ALA A 42 -2.45 -3.79 8.95
N LYS A 43 -3.34 -2.82 9.23
CA LYS A 43 -3.12 -1.41 8.89
C LYS A 43 -1.92 -0.81 9.61
N ALA A 44 -1.76 -1.09 10.90
CA ALA A 44 -0.59 -0.66 11.66
C ALA A 44 0.70 -1.29 11.11
N GLY A 45 0.66 -2.56 10.73
CA GLY A 45 1.76 -3.27 10.09
C GLY A 45 2.14 -2.66 8.73
N ALA A 46 1.16 -2.30 7.92
CA ALA A 46 1.40 -1.65 6.62
C ALA A 46 2.09 -0.28 6.78
N ILE A 47 1.61 0.57 7.69
CA ILE A 47 2.22 1.87 7.99
C ILE A 47 3.67 1.68 8.48
N ARG A 48 3.90 0.71 9.37
CA ARG A 48 5.24 0.41 9.86
C ARG A 48 6.16 -0.06 8.73
N ALA A 49 5.69 -0.97 7.88
CA ALA A 49 6.47 -1.47 6.74
C ALA A 49 6.83 -0.34 5.76
N LEU A 50 5.92 0.60 5.50
CA LEU A 50 6.19 1.79 4.70
C LEU A 50 7.32 2.63 5.30
N ASN A 51 7.26 2.91 6.60
CA ASN A 51 8.21 3.79 7.26
C ASN A 51 9.57 3.16 7.51
N GLU A 52 9.60 1.91 7.96
CA GLU A 52 10.82 1.26 8.44
C GLU A 52 11.56 0.48 7.35
N ALA A 53 10.86 0.03 6.30
CA ALA A 53 11.44 -0.80 5.27
C ALA A 53 11.37 -0.19 3.86
N ILE A 54 10.19 0.19 3.41
CA ILE A 54 9.98 0.54 1.99
C ILE A 54 10.60 1.90 1.67
N ARG A 55 10.28 2.95 2.43
CA ARG A 55 10.78 4.31 2.18
C ARG A 55 12.30 4.41 2.27
N PRO A 56 12.97 3.93 3.34
CA PRO A 56 14.42 3.96 3.42
C PRO A 56 15.08 3.18 2.28
N ARG A 57 14.55 1.99 1.96
CA ARG A 57 15.09 1.17 0.88
C ARG A 57 14.90 1.80 -0.50
N THR A 58 13.76 2.42 -0.76
CA THR A 58 13.53 3.16 -2.01
C THR A 58 14.52 4.33 -2.15
N GLY A 59 14.82 5.03 -1.06
CA GLY A 59 15.83 6.08 -1.06
C GLY A 59 17.23 5.57 -1.37
N ALA A 60 17.64 4.47 -0.72
CA ALA A 60 18.94 3.86 -0.93
C ALA A 60 19.10 3.33 -2.37
N LEU A 61 18.16 2.50 -2.84
CA LEU A 61 18.19 1.94 -4.19
C LEU A 61 18.09 3.01 -5.29
N GLY A 62 17.41 4.12 -5.02
CA GLY A 62 17.27 5.21 -5.97
C GLY A 62 18.57 5.92 -6.29
N GLY A 63 19.54 5.90 -5.36
CA GLY A 63 20.87 6.52 -5.54
C GLY A 63 22.01 5.52 -5.72
N GLU A 64 21.74 4.21 -5.69
CA GLU A 64 22.79 3.19 -5.72
C GLU A 64 23.66 3.22 -6.98
N ALA A 65 23.07 3.61 -8.13
CA ALA A 65 23.78 3.72 -9.39
C ALA A 65 24.30 5.14 -9.70
N ASP A 66 24.11 6.11 -8.82
CA ASP A 66 24.42 7.51 -9.11
C ASP A 66 25.91 7.71 -9.38
N GLU A 67 26.80 7.16 -8.55
CA GLU A 67 28.25 7.37 -8.64
C GLU A 67 28.84 6.79 -9.93
N GLU A 68 28.48 5.56 -10.26
CA GLU A 68 28.92 4.89 -11.48
C GLU A 68 28.34 5.56 -12.72
N THR A 69 27.10 5.98 -12.68
CA THR A 69 26.43 6.67 -13.79
C THR A 69 27.04 8.05 -14.00
N ASP A 70 27.27 8.83 -12.94
CA ASP A 70 27.93 10.15 -13.02
C ASP A 70 29.37 10.02 -13.55
N THR A 71 30.06 8.93 -13.25
CA THR A 71 31.40 8.62 -13.81
C THR A 71 31.33 8.31 -15.30
N ALA A 72 30.41 7.42 -15.69
CA ALA A 72 30.18 7.09 -17.08
C ALA A 72 29.72 8.33 -17.90
N GLU A 73 28.89 9.19 -17.35
CA GLU A 73 28.48 10.45 -18.00
C GLU A 73 29.68 11.36 -18.30
N ARG A 74 30.67 11.41 -17.41
CA ARG A 74 31.89 12.22 -17.62
C ARG A 74 32.79 11.60 -18.66
N GLU A 75 32.97 10.28 -18.62
CA GLU A 75 33.82 9.56 -19.58
C GLU A 75 33.27 9.62 -21.01
N PHE A 76 31.93 9.59 -21.17
CA PHE A 76 31.25 9.66 -22.46
C PHE A 76 30.73 11.05 -22.83
N ALA A 77 31.23 12.12 -22.16
CA ALA A 77 30.70 13.48 -22.31
C ALA A 77 30.70 14.00 -23.76
N GLU A 78 31.73 13.63 -24.54
CA GLU A 78 31.89 14.00 -25.95
C GLU A 78 31.08 13.12 -26.94
N TRP A 79 30.40 12.09 -26.44
CA TRP A 79 29.70 11.13 -27.26
C TRP A 79 28.17 11.30 -27.13
N ALA A 80 27.44 10.95 -28.18
CA ALA A 80 25.97 10.94 -28.14
C ALA A 80 25.43 10.04 -27.02
N THR A 81 26.16 8.97 -26.71
CA THR A 81 25.86 8.04 -25.60
C THR A 81 25.86 8.75 -24.26
N GLY A 82 26.82 9.63 -23.98
CA GLY A 82 26.89 10.41 -22.72
C GLY A 82 25.70 11.36 -22.59
N VAL A 83 25.28 11.98 -23.67
CA VAL A 83 24.07 12.83 -23.68
C VAL A 83 22.83 12.03 -23.36
N GLY A 84 22.67 10.84 -23.98
CA GLY A 84 21.55 9.94 -23.71
C GLY A 84 21.54 9.41 -22.28
N LEU A 85 22.71 9.04 -21.74
CA LEU A 85 22.86 8.55 -20.37
C LEU A 85 22.46 9.62 -19.35
N ARG A 86 22.93 10.85 -19.53
CA ARG A 86 22.57 12.00 -18.67
C ARG A 86 21.07 12.26 -18.69
N ALA A 87 20.43 12.21 -19.85
CA ALA A 87 18.99 12.40 -19.96
C ALA A 87 18.23 11.29 -19.24
N ALA A 88 18.62 10.03 -19.44
CA ALA A 88 17.99 8.89 -18.78
C ALA A 88 18.18 8.91 -17.26
N HIS A 89 19.37 9.24 -16.78
CA HIS A 89 19.67 9.35 -15.35
C HIS A 89 18.88 10.50 -14.72
N GLY A 90 18.77 11.64 -15.38
CA GLY A 90 17.92 12.75 -14.94
C GLY A 90 16.45 12.37 -14.82
N GLU A 91 15.92 11.61 -15.77
CA GLU A 91 14.53 11.10 -15.67
C GLU A 91 14.37 10.06 -14.56
N TRP A 92 15.35 9.17 -14.37
CA TRP A 92 15.36 8.22 -13.26
C TRP A 92 15.28 8.91 -11.92
N ARG A 93 16.11 9.91 -11.66
CA ARG A 93 16.09 10.71 -10.42
C ARG A 93 14.73 11.37 -10.17
N LYS A 94 14.10 11.92 -11.21
CA LYS A 94 12.74 12.48 -11.11
C LYS A 94 11.69 11.43 -10.75
N GLN A 95 11.79 10.23 -11.34
CA GLN A 95 10.87 9.14 -11.04
C GLN A 95 11.04 8.65 -9.60
N VAL A 96 12.26 8.51 -9.10
CA VAL A 96 12.54 8.13 -7.71
C VAL A 96 11.95 9.17 -6.74
N GLU A 97 12.15 10.47 -7.01
CA GLU A 97 11.57 11.52 -6.17
C GLU A 97 10.03 11.55 -6.24
N SER A 98 9.46 11.26 -7.40
CA SER A 98 8.00 11.12 -7.53
C SER A 98 7.47 9.93 -6.73
N LEU A 99 8.17 8.79 -6.76
CA LEU A 99 7.83 7.61 -5.98
C LEU A 99 7.91 7.87 -4.47
N LYS A 100 8.97 8.53 -4.00
CA LYS A 100 9.11 8.92 -2.58
C LYS A 100 7.93 9.76 -2.10
N ARG A 101 7.57 10.82 -2.87
CA ARG A 101 6.42 11.67 -2.54
C ARG A 101 5.10 10.88 -2.52
N ARG A 102 4.93 9.93 -3.43
CA ARG A 102 3.74 9.08 -3.46
C ARG A 102 3.67 8.17 -2.24
N LEU A 103 4.77 7.55 -1.84
CA LEU A 103 4.83 6.73 -0.63
C LEU A 103 4.53 7.54 0.64
N GLU A 104 4.96 8.79 0.70
CA GLU A 104 4.62 9.71 1.80
C GLU A 104 3.13 10.06 1.84
N ALA A 105 2.55 10.33 0.68
CA ALA A 105 1.11 10.61 0.58
C ALA A 105 0.27 9.38 0.94
N ASP A 106 0.67 8.20 0.50
CA ASP A 106 -0.01 6.94 0.81
C ASP A 106 0.05 6.62 2.31
N GLU A 107 1.20 6.86 2.96
CA GLU A 107 1.35 6.72 4.42
C GLU A 107 0.42 7.68 5.17
N ALA A 108 0.42 8.95 4.79
CA ALA A 108 -0.44 9.96 5.40
C ALA A 108 -1.94 9.58 5.25
N ALA A 109 -2.33 9.13 4.05
CA ALA A 109 -3.69 8.67 3.78
C ALA A 109 -4.08 7.46 4.64
N LEU A 110 -3.21 6.45 4.76
CA LEU A 110 -3.42 5.29 5.62
C LEU A 110 -3.52 5.67 7.10
N SER A 111 -2.67 6.58 7.56
CA SER A 111 -2.68 7.09 8.93
C SER A 111 -3.98 7.83 9.24
N THR A 112 -4.44 8.68 8.33
CA THR A 112 -5.70 9.41 8.45
C THR A 112 -6.89 8.44 8.46
N ALA A 113 -6.98 7.55 7.50
CA ALA A 113 -8.05 6.54 7.44
C ALA A 113 -8.11 5.68 8.73
N ARG A 114 -6.95 5.36 9.32
CA ARG A 114 -6.91 4.65 10.61
C ARG A 114 -7.48 5.46 11.75
N LYS A 115 -7.19 6.77 11.81
CA LYS A 115 -7.73 7.67 12.85
C LYS A 115 -9.24 7.83 12.72
N ASP A 116 -9.70 8.06 11.48
CA ASP A 116 -11.12 8.27 11.20
C ASP A 116 -11.96 7.03 11.54
N LEU A 117 -11.48 5.83 11.17
CA LEU A 117 -12.15 4.59 11.55
C LEU A 117 -12.22 4.39 13.06
N ARG A 118 -11.14 4.68 13.79
CA ARG A 118 -11.17 4.61 15.26
C ARG A 118 -12.12 5.61 15.87
N HIS A 119 -12.20 6.81 15.33
CA HIS A 119 -13.12 7.83 15.78
C HIS A 119 -14.57 7.38 15.57
N THR A 120 -14.88 6.87 14.39
CA THR A 120 -16.20 6.31 14.07
C THR A 120 -16.57 5.15 15.00
N ASP A 121 -15.63 4.23 15.26
CA ASP A 121 -15.86 3.09 16.16
C ASP A 121 -16.20 3.57 17.59
N VAL A 122 -15.48 4.56 18.11
CA VAL A 122 -15.74 5.16 19.43
C VAL A 122 -17.11 5.86 19.48
N GLU A 123 -17.44 6.60 18.42
CA GLU A 123 -18.73 7.30 18.33
C GLU A 123 -19.90 6.30 18.29
N VAL A 124 -19.79 5.25 17.48
CA VAL A 124 -20.80 4.18 17.40
C VAL A 124 -20.94 3.47 18.75
N MET A 125 -19.82 3.13 19.39
CA MET A 125 -19.83 2.52 20.71
C MET A 125 -20.54 3.41 21.74
N GLY A 126 -20.26 4.72 21.73
CA GLY A 126 -20.93 5.69 22.59
C GLY A 126 -22.45 5.76 22.36
N ARG A 127 -22.87 5.72 21.10
CA ARG A 127 -24.30 5.71 20.76
C ARG A 127 -24.98 4.41 21.18
N LEU A 128 -24.32 3.26 21.01
CA LEU A 128 -24.86 1.96 21.44
C LEU A 128 -24.98 1.86 22.95
N SER A 129 -24.02 2.37 23.70
CA SER A 129 -24.06 2.36 25.18
C SER A 129 -25.12 3.31 25.74
N ALA A 130 -25.56 4.30 24.98
CA ALA A 130 -26.65 5.22 25.37
C ALA A 130 -28.05 4.65 25.14
N ILE A 131 -28.19 3.49 24.48
CA ILE A 131 -29.47 2.81 24.28
C ILE A 131 -29.87 2.17 25.64
N PRO A 132 -31.02 2.53 26.22
CA PRO A 132 -31.49 1.93 27.47
C PRO A 132 -31.67 0.42 27.26
N GLN A 133 -31.08 -0.37 28.15
CA GLN A 133 -31.38 -1.81 28.14
C GLN A 133 -32.82 -2.03 28.52
N PRO A 134 -33.58 -2.89 27.81
CA PRO A 134 -34.91 -3.27 28.22
C PRO A 134 -34.84 -3.92 29.60
N ALA A 135 -35.76 -3.54 30.51
CA ALA A 135 -35.84 -4.15 31.82
C ALA A 135 -35.95 -5.69 31.66
N PRO A 136 -35.32 -6.45 32.56
CA PRO A 136 -35.50 -7.90 32.58
C PRO A 136 -36.99 -8.23 32.62
N PHE A 137 -37.45 -9.13 31.79
CA PHE A 137 -38.81 -9.63 31.84
C PHE A 137 -39.01 -10.29 33.18
N ASP A 138 -39.84 -9.68 34.04
CA ASP A 138 -40.31 -10.31 35.27
C ASP A 138 -41.24 -11.48 34.89
N ASP A 139 -40.75 -12.70 35.05
CA ASP A 139 -41.45 -13.96 34.73
C ASP A 139 -42.41 -14.33 35.89
N GLU A 140 -42.95 -13.32 36.61
CA GLU A 140 -43.82 -13.54 37.80
C GLU A 140 -45.32 -13.73 37.45
N HIS A 141 -45.67 -13.98 36.19
CA HIS A 141 -47.07 -14.32 35.83
C HIS A 141 -47.17 -15.72 35.25
N ARG A 142 -46.77 -16.71 36.03
CA ARG A 142 -47.16 -18.11 35.81
C ARG A 142 -47.97 -18.61 37.02
N VAL A 143 -49.27 -18.33 37.01
CA VAL A 143 -50.26 -19.07 37.82
C VAL A 143 -50.99 -20.04 36.94
#